data_ffed749cee60639c06f16b45bc30c4ea
#
_entry.id   ffed749cee60639c06f16b45bc30c4ea
#
_cell.length_a   1.000
_cell.length_b   1.000
_cell.length_c   1.000
_cell.angle_alpha   90.00
_cell.angle_beta   90.00
_cell.angle_gamma   90.00
#
_symmetry.space_group_name_H-M   'P 1'
#
loop_
_entity.id
_entity.type
_entity.pdbx_description
1 polymer ?
#
loop_
_entity_poly.entity_id
_entity_poly.type
_entity_poly.pdbx_seq_one_letter_code
_entity_poly.pdbx_strand_id
1 'polypeptide(L)'
;MSQDHTVLGHFLLSAEERGLTDMKWNTEALDRFLEEKIAERKLPGVAVCIRGPEGVLFSKGYGHRDGAGLLPVDGDTIFGVASMSKSMTALALAMLEEEGKLSLEDPVVRYFPTFQVPGNARDEVTLRHLAMHTSGIPPMEPLEWSIAMNTPGRDSKWARALQASAPNAMSTIQEVIDYIAQGRYPTLGAPGEIMSYSNEGYAILSYVVDQAAGIPLEQFLQERVFRPLGMERSVMDIAGEEAKVLAEGNISALFDLDDEGQLYWDEVWSALPPFRGSACVRSTAHDMARYYQCLSNGGVLDGVPCLPAGAVEKLAGPAFPTQEKAFYCLGLNKRLLDGHVYCEHSGGLHGVSSEGGYLQGENYGFAVLCNQGEVDVTDLLWALYNAVTGRPLEADHRWLHPTGGTFSQPELLTGHYVCHEGVPVHWTISCQDGALSVDQDGAKRRLLWCGGTWFQQLDEEGQVVGRCRFHIRNGQAWGVQVYTRVYQREDYEKETQL
;
A
#
# COMPACT_ATOMS: atom_id res chain seq x y z
N MET A 1 1.49 -31.21 3.82
CA MET A 1 1.10 -29.93 4.39
C MET A 1 1.31 -29.96 5.90
N SER A 2 2.51 -29.96 6.39
CA SER A 2 2.83 -29.80 7.82
C SER A 2 4.35 -29.70 7.98
N GLN A 3 4.99 -28.61 7.55
CA GLN A 3 6.41 -28.35 7.80
C GLN A 3 6.77 -26.86 7.98
N ASP A 4 5.80 -25.92 7.85
CA ASP A 4 6.15 -24.47 7.82
C ASP A 4 6.00 -23.73 9.16
N HIS A 5 5.47 -24.35 10.22
CA HIS A 5 5.35 -23.68 11.54
C HIS A 5 6.65 -23.60 12.35
N THR A 6 7.70 -24.28 11.93
CA THR A 6 8.97 -24.39 12.70
C THR A 6 10.02 -23.34 12.30
N VAL A 7 9.86 -22.64 11.20
CA VAL A 7 10.86 -21.67 10.70
C VAL A 7 10.74 -20.30 11.38
N LEU A 8 9.55 -19.92 11.82
CA LEU A 8 9.32 -18.62 12.48
C LEU A 8 9.80 -18.57 13.94
N GLY A 9 9.90 -19.72 14.62
CA GLY A 9 10.26 -19.79 16.04
C GLY A 9 11.74 -19.52 16.37
N HIS A 10 12.63 -19.47 15.38
CA HIS A 10 14.10 -19.34 15.60
C HIS A 10 14.67 -17.96 15.22
N PHE A 11 13.86 -17.01 14.77
CA PHE A 11 14.35 -15.70 14.28
C PHE A 11 14.21 -14.55 15.29
N LEU A 12 13.57 -14.76 16.43
CA LEU A 12 13.39 -13.71 17.44
C LEU A 12 14.50 -13.78 18.51
N LEU A 13 15.70 -13.34 18.19
CA LEU A 13 16.70 -12.97 19.19
C LEU A 13 16.24 -11.65 19.87
N SER A 14 16.47 -11.52 21.19
CA SER A 14 16.18 -10.26 21.91
C SER A 14 17.06 -9.11 21.40
N ALA A 15 16.66 -7.86 21.60
CA ALA A 15 17.44 -6.68 21.21
C ALA A 15 18.85 -6.69 21.85
N GLU A 16 19.00 -7.22 23.06
CA GLU A 16 20.29 -7.40 23.75
C GLU A 16 21.18 -8.44 23.06
N GLU A 17 20.63 -9.55 22.61
CA GLU A 17 21.39 -10.61 21.89
C GLU A 17 21.85 -10.14 20.51
N ARG A 18 21.25 -9.08 19.96
CA ARG A 18 21.61 -8.46 18.66
C ARG A 18 22.58 -7.29 18.78
N GLY A 19 22.95 -6.88 20.01
CA GLY A 19 23.88 -5.78 20.22
C GLY A 19 23.33 -4.38 19.88
N LEU A 20 22.00 -4.23 19.82
CA LEU A 20 21.32 -2.99 19.44
C LEU A 20 21.24 -1.94 20.58
N THR A 21 21.60 -2.33 21.82
CA THR A 21 21.44 -1.48 23.02
C THR A 21 22.42 -0.30 23.12
N ASP A 22 23.48 -0.26 22.28
CA ASP A 22 24.52 0.79 22.33
C ASP A 22 24.86 1.44 20.98
N MET A 23 24.11 1.16 19.90
CA MET A 23 24.38 1.80 18.61
C MET A 23 23.90 3.24 18.60
N LYS A 24 24.83 4.17 18.83
CA LYS A 24 24.63 5.59 18.49
C LYS A 24 24.64 5.70 16.96
N TRP A 25 23.46 5.57 16.33
CA TRP A 25 23.31 5.92 14.93
C TRP A 25 23.56 7.43 14.71
N ASN A 26 24.11 7.75 13.55
CA ASN A 26 24.55 9.11 13.25
C ASN A 26 23.40 9.92 12.68
N THR A 27 22.68 10.65 13.53
CA THR A 27 21.55 11.52 13.14
C THR A 27 21.95 12.58 12.10
N GLU A 28 23.17 13.13 12.17
CA GLU A 28 23.65 14.13 11.21
C GLU A 28 23.89 13.51 9.82
N ALA A 29 24.36 12.27 9.78
CA ALA A 29 24.54 11.56 8.51
C ALA A 29 23.19 11.22 7.87
N LEU A 30 22.22 10.75 8.67
CA LEU A 30 20.86 10.51 8.19
C LEU A 30 20.21 11.79 7.68
N ASP A 31 20.29 12.88 8.45
CA ASP A 31 19.72 14.17 8.06
C ASP A 31 20.27 14.66 6.71
N ARG A 32 21.59 14.61 6.55
CA ARG A 32 22.24 15.00 5.30
C ARG A 32 21.82 14.11 4.12
N PHE A 33 21.75 12.82 4.34
CA PHE A 33 21.31 11.86 3.31
C PHE A 33 19.88 12.16 2.84
N LEU A 34 18.96 12.38 3.77
CA LEU A 34 17.56 12.71 3.47
C LEU A 34 17.47 14.05 2.73
N GLU A 35 18.19 15.08 3.20
CA GLU A 35 18.22 16.40 2.58
C GLU A 35 18.72 16.34 1.13
N GLU A 36 19.82 15.58 0.89
CA GLU A 36 20.37 15.36 -0.44
C GLU A 36 19.37 14.66 -1.37
N LYS A 37 18.72 13.57 -0.91
CA LYS A 37 17.74 12.82 -1.69
C LYS A 37 16.47 13.62 -2.01
N ILE A 38 15.98 14.38 -1.07
CA ILE A 38 14.80 15.25 -1.23
C ILE A 38 15.11 16.39 -2.21
N ALA A 39 16.29 17.02 -2.08
CA ALA A 39 16.73 18.08 -2.99
C ALA A 39 17.00 17.58 -4.41
N GLU A 40 17.66 16.41 -4.57
CA GLU A 40 17.89 15.76 -5.86
C GLU A 40 16.60 15.55 -6.65
N ARG A 41 15.54 15.12 -5.97
CA ARG A 41 14.22 14.86 -6.57
C ARG A 41 13.29 16.08 -6.59
N LYS A 42 13.71 17.19 -6.00
CA LYS A 42 12.95 18.45 -5.90
C LYS A 42 11.57 18.23 -5.22
N LEU A 43 11.50 17.37 -4.20
CA LEU A 43 10.26 17.11 -3.49
C LEU A 43 9.82 18.38 -2.74
N PRO A 44 8.57 18.86 -2.90
CA PRO A 44 8.14 20.14 -2.34
C PRO A 44 8.14 20.16 -0.81
N GLY A 45 7.63 19.09 -0.18
CA GLY A 45 7.56 18.96 1.26
C GLY A 45 7.56 17.51 1.74
N VAL A 46 8.41 17.19 2.71
CA VAL A 46 8.52 15.85 3.30
C VAL A 46 8.63 15.96 4.82
N ALA A 47 7.84 15.17 5.54
CA ALA A 47 7.99 14.98 6.97
C ALA A 47 8.45 13.57 7.28
N VAL A 48 9.44 13.42 8.15
CA VAL A 48 9.93 12.11 8.59
C VAL A 48 9.94 12.01 10.11
N CYS A 49 9.69 10.79 10.63
CA CYS A 49 9.79 10.51 12.05
C CYS A 49 10.29 9.08 12.29
N ILE A 50 11.23 8.95 13.24
CA ILE A 50 11.62 7.70 13.87
C ILE A 50 11.23 7.79 15.34
N ARG A 51 10.47 6.82 15.81
CA ARG A 51 10.14 6.65 17.20
C ARG A 51 10.66 5.30 17.70
N GLY A 52 11.25 5.28 18.88
CA GLY A 52 11.84 4.10 19.48
C GLY A 52 11.61 4.05 21.00
N PRO A 53 12.32 3.17 21.72
CA PRO A 53 12.11 2.94 23.16
C PRO A 53 12.17 4.20 24.03
N GLU A 54 12.96 5.20 23.64
CA GLU A 54 13.14 6.48 24.37
C GLU A 54 12.22 7.60 23.88
N GLY A 55 11.24 7.29 23.02
CA GLY A 55 10.34 8.26 22.42
C GLY A 55 10.76 8.66 21.00
N VAL A 56 10.60 9.93 20.63
CA VAL A 56 11.03 10.44 19.32
C VAL A 56 12.56 10.51 19.27
N LEU A 57 13.16 9.74 18.37
CA LEU A 57 14.60 9.67 18.18
C LEU A 57 15.08 10.60 17.06
N PHE A 58 14.26 10.77 16.03
CA PHE A 58 14.49 11.70 14.93
C PHE A 58 13.15 12.18 14.40
N SER A 59 13.03 13.49 14.19
CA SER A 59 11.88 14.09 13.52
C SER A 59 12.33 15.35 12.82
N LYS A 60 12.03 15.44 11.51
CA LYS A 60 12.34 16.63 10.71
C LYS A 60 11.36 16.81 9.56
N GLY A 61 11.01 18.07 9.29
CA GLY A 61 10.38 18.48 8.05
C GLY A 61 11.40 19.07 7.09
N TYR A 62 11.20 18.81 5.81
CA TYR A 62 11.99 19.34 4.70
C TYR A 62 11.05 20.04 3.73
N GLY A 63 11.50 21.16 3.16
CA GLY A 63 10.69 21.92 2.21
C GLY A 63 9.47 22.60 2.85
N HIS A 64 8.38 22.71 2.08
CA HIS A 64 7.25 23.59 2.42
C HIS A 64 5.92 22.85 2.34
N ARG A 65 4.96 23.25 3.19
CA ARG A 65 3.61 22.70 3.20
C ARG A 65 2.61 23.52 2.39
N ASP A 66 2.99 24.71 1.90
CA ASP A 66 2.13 25.59 1.12
C ASP A 66 2.67 25.78 -0.31
N GLY A 67 1.77 26.10 -1.23
CA GLY A 67 2.13 26.32 -2.63
C GLY A 67 2.98 27.55 -2.91
N ALA A 68 3.03 28.51 -1.98
CA ALA A 68 3.87 29.70 -2.10
C ALA A 68 5.32 29.48 -1.64
N GLY A 69 5.62 28.32 -1.02
CA GLY A 69 6.94 28.00 -0.52
C GLY A 69 7.39 28.81 0.70
N LEU A 70 6.44 29.27 1.52
CA LEU A 70 6.68 30.18 2.64
C LEU A 70 6.56 29.49 4.01
N LEU A 71 5.73 28.45 4.11
CA LEU A 71 5.43 27.77 5.35
C LEU A 71 6.18 26.44 5.42
N PRO A 72 7.13 26.25 6.35
CA PRO A 72 7.91 25.02 6.40
C PRO A 72 7.05 23.83 6.83
N VAL A 73 7.43 22.65 6.37
CA VAL A 73 6.94 21.35 6.89
C VAL A 73 7.58 21.09 8.26
N ASP A 74 6.83 20.48 9.16
CA ASP A 74 7.31 19.92 10.42
C ASP A 74 6.71 18.54 10.70
N GLY A 75 7.09 17.92 11.82
CA GLY A 75 6.59 16.58 12.21
C GLY A 75 5.11 16.54 12.56
N ASP A 76 4.47 17.70 12.80
CA ASP A 76 3.05 17.87 13.14
C ASP A 76 2.22 18.40 11.97
N THR A 77 2.83 18.62 10.79
CA THR A 77 2.10 18.96 9.58
C THR A 77 1.21 17.77 9.17
N ILE A 78 -0.08 18.04 8.93
CA ILE A 78 -1.03 17.02 8.48
C ILE A 78 -0.85 16.76 6.99
N PHE A 79 -0.70 15.48 6.63
CA PHE A 79 -0.63 14.94 5.28
C PHE A 79 -1.73 13.90 5.05
N GLY A 80 -2.00 13.57 3.80
CA GLY A 80 -2.65 12.31 3.46
C GLY A 80 -1.73 11.14 3.72
N VAL A 81 -2.28 10.05 4.25
CA VAL A 81 -1.52 8.80 4.37
C VAL A 81 -2.00 7.73 3.39
N ALA A 82 -3.04 8.03 2.63
CA ALA A 82 -3.59 7.19 1.58
C ALA A 82 -3.70 5.72 2.03
N SER A 83 -3.16 4.79 1.26
CA SER A 83 -3.31 3.34 1.50
C SER A 83 -2.71 2.81 2.81
N MET A 84 -1.89 3.58 3.54
CA MET A 84 -1.51 3.21 4.92
C MET A 84 -2.75 3.07 5.83
N SER A 85 -3.89 3.70 5.48
CA SER A 85 -5.20 3.55 6.13
C SER A 85 -5.67 2.09 6.21
N LYS A 86 -5.24 1.25 5.26
CA LYS A 86 -5.66 -0.16 5.20
C LYS A 86 -5.21 -0.95 6.43
N SER A 87 -4.04 -0.68 6.96
CA SER A 87 -3.58 -1.33 8.19
C SER A 87 -4.48 -1.02 9.39
N MET A 88 -5.05 0.19 9.45
CA MET A 88 -5.97 0.60 10.51
C MET A 88 -7.35 -0.05 10.34
N THR A 89 -7.84 -0.16 9.09
CA THR A 89 -9.08 -0.92 8.79
C THR A 89 -8.91 -2.39 9.14
N ALA A 90 -7.77 -3.00 8.82
CA ALA A 90 -7.46 -4.38 9.17
C ALA A 90 -7.33 -4.57 10.69
N LEU A 91 -6.74 -3.60 11.41
CA LEU A 91 -6.68 -3.60 12.86
C LEU A 91 -8.09 -3.57 13.48
N ALA A 92 -8.99 -2.74 12.96
CA ALA A 92 -10.38 -2.70 13.43
C ALA A 92 -11.08 -4.07 13.28
N LEU A 93 -10.89 -4.74 12.13
CA LEU A 93 -11.41 -6.11 11.92
C LEU A 93 -10.79 -7.11 12.91
N ALA A 94 -9.49 -7.07 13.12
CA ALA A 94 -8.79 -7.95 14.06
C ALA A 94 -9.26 -7.74 15.51
N MET A 95 -9.53 -6.50 15.92
CA MET A 95 -10.09 -6.17 17.23
C MET A 95 -11.52 -6.72 17.37
N LEU A 96 -12.36 -6.58 16.35
CA LEU A 96 -13.73 -7.09 16.35
C LEU A 96 -13.78 -8.63 16.34
N GLU A 97 -12.82 -9.29 15.69
CA GLU A 97 -12.67 -10.74 15.75
C GLU A 97 -12.27 -11.21 17.15
N GLU A 98 -11.34 -10.50 17.82
CA GLU A 98 -10.96 -10.81 19.21
C GLU A 98 -12.14 -10.63 20.18
N GLU A 99 -13.04 -9.69 19.89
CA GLU A 99 -14.29 -9.48 20.62
C GLU A 99 -15.40 -10.51 20.27
N GLY A 100 -15.16 -11.40 19.31
CA GLY A 100 -16.13 -12.40 18.85
C GLY A 100 -17.31 -11.83 18.05
N LYS A 101 -17.19 -10.59 17.53
CA LYS A 101 -18.25 -9.93 16.76
C LYS A 101 -18.27 -10.33 15.29
N LEU A 102 -17.15 -10.78 14.76
CA LEU A 102 -16.99 -11.33 13.43
C LEU A 102 -15.91 -12.40 13.43
N SER A 103 -15.75 -13.10 12.30
CA SER A 103 -14.57 -13.90 12.02
C SER A 103 -13.97 -13.47 10.68
N LEU A 104 -12.65 -13.41 10.56
CA LEU A 104 -11.98 -13.18 9.28
C LEU A 104 -12.30 -14.28 8.26
N GLU A 105 -12.75 -15.44 8.71
CA GLU A 105 -13.24 -16.53 7.84
C GLU A 105 -14.74 -16.40 7.48
N ASP A 106 -15.43 -15.38 7.98
CA ASP A 106 -16.81 -15.12 7.56
C ASP A 106 -16.83 -14.83 6.05
N PRO A 107 -17.76 -15.45 5.29
CA PRO A 107 -17.96 -15.14 3.90
C PRO A 107 -18.54 -13.72 3.75
N VAL A 108 -18.08 -12.98 2.75
CA VAL A 108 -18.50 -11.59 2.49
C VAL A 108 -20.02 -11.49 2.31
N VAL A 109 -20.65 -12.51 1.70
CA VAL A 109 -22.11 -12.58 1.49
C VAL A 109 -22.94 -12.57 2.79
N ARG A 110 -22.33 -12.84 3.95
CA ARG A 110 -22.98 -12.68 5.26
C ARG A 110 -23.34 -11.22 5.55
N TYR A 111 -22.51 -10.30 5.11
CA TYR A 111 -22.65 -8.85 5.31
C TYR A 111 -23.29 -8.17 4.11
N PHE A 112 -23.02 -8.65 2.91
CA PHE A 112 -23.52 -8.13 1.64
C PHE A 112 -24.10 -9.27 0.79
N PRO A 113 -25.42 -9.56 0.91
CA PRO A 113 -26.04 -10.69 0.21
C PRO A 113 -25.97 -10.63 -1.33
N THR A 114 -25.70 -9.47 -1.92
CA THR A 114 -25.52 -9.29 -3.37
C THR A 114 -24.08 -9.47 -3.84
N PHE A 115 -23.12 -9.56 -2.91
CA PHE A 115 -21.71 -9.72 -3.25
C PHE A 115 -21.44 -11.02 -4.01
N GLN A 116 -20.71 -10.91 -5.10
CA GLN A 116 -20.23 -12.05 -5.88
C GLN A 116 -18.99 -11.64 -6.68
N VAL A 117 -17.97 -12.50 -6.72
CA VAL A 117 -16.89 -12.46 -7.71
C VAL A 117 -17.23 -13.51 -8.76
N PRO A 118 -17.66 -13.13 -9.98
CA PRO A 118 -18.07 -14.08 -11.01
C PRO A 118 -16.95 -15.07 -11.35
N GLY A 119 -17.31 -16.36 -11.38
CA GLY A 119 -16.36 -17.47 -11.55
C GLY A 119 -15.96 -18.17 -10.25
N ASN A 120 -16.31 -17.60 -9.08
CA ASN A 120 -16.14 -18.22 -7.76
C ASN A 120 -17.52 -18.54 -7.16
N ALA A 121 -17.61 -19.51 -6.25
CA ALA A 121 -18.84 -19.71 -5.50
C ALA A 121 -19.09 -18.52 -4.56
N ARG A 122 -20.37 -18.21 -4.28
CA ARG A 122 -20.76 -16.97 -3.59
C ARG A 122 -20.23 -16.86 -2.15
N ASP A 123 -20.01 -17.96 -1.48
CA ASP A 123 -19.56 -18.06 -0.11
C ASP A 123 -18.07 -18.36 0.07
N GLU A 124 -17.32 -18.48 -1.04
CA GLU A 124 -15.88 -18.78 -0.98
C GLU A 124 -15.02 -17.59 -0.60
N VAL A 125 -15.45 -16.35 -0.96
CA VAL A 125 -14.66 -15.15 -0.66
C VAL A 125 -14.94 -14.73 0.78
N THR A 126 -13.91 -14.77 1.63
CA THR A 126 -13.97 -14.39 3.04
C THR A 126 -13.41 -12.97 3.27
N LEU A 127 -13.65 -12.42 4.48
CA LEU A 127 -13.06 -11.14 4.90
C LEU A 127 -11.53 -11.19 4.85
N ARG A 128 -10.91 -12.33 5.19
CA ARG A 128 -9.48 -12.55 5.08
C ARG A 128 -8.99 -12.41 3.65
N HIS A 129 -9.70 -12.98 2.69
CA HIS A 129 -9.33 -12.88 1.27
C HIS A 129 -9.34 -11.44 0.78
N LEU A 130 -10.32 -10.63 1.22
CA LEU A 130 -10.34 -9.19 0.92
C LEU A 130 -9.15 -8.46 1.56
N ALA A 131 -8.91 -8.71 2.87
CA ALA A 131 -7.85 -8.03 3.63
C ALA A 131 -6.44 -8.37 3.14
N MET A 132 -6.24 -9.56 2.56
CA MET A 132 -4.97 -10.02 1.99
C MET A 132 -4.87 -9.83 0.47
N HIS A 133 -5.88 -9.20 -0.16
CA HIS A 133 -5.94 -9.01 -1.61
C HIS A 133 -5.89 -10.31 -2.43
N THR A 134 -6.45 -11.38 -1.89
CA THR A 134 -6.46 -12.71 -2.52
C THR A 134 -7.86 -13.19 -2.89
N SER A 135 -8.80 -12.27 -3.06
CA SER A 135 -10.21 -12.57 -3.34
C SER A 135 -10.51 -13.01 -4.78
N GLY A 136 -9.53 -12.87 -5.68
CA GLY A 136 -9.72 -13.08 -7.12
C GLY A 136 -10.35 -11.88 -7.85
N ILE A 137 -10.66 -10.78 -7.16
CA ILE A 137 -11.13 -9.53 -7.78
C ILE A 137 -10.01 -8.98 -8.67
N PRO A 138 -10.26 -8.74 -9.97
CA PRO A 138 -9.30 -8.12 -10.87
C PRO A 138 -9.17 -6.61 -10.60
N PRO A 139 -8.07 -5.95 -11.02
CA PRO A 139 -8.00 -4.48 -11.06
C PRO A 139 -9.16 -3.90 -11.87
N MET A 140 -9.83 -2.86 -11.34
CA MET A 140 -11.00 -2.24 -11.93
C MET A 140 -11.13 -0.77 -11.55
N GLU A 141 -12.03 -0.05 -12.20
CA GLU A 141 -12.11 1.42 -12.18
C GLU A 141 -12.81 2.09 -10.97
N PRO A 142 -13.63 1.42 -10.12
CA PRO A 142 -14.52 2.10 -9.17
C PRO A 142 -13.87 3.11 -8.24
N LEU A 143 -12.64 2.86 -7.76
CA LEU A 143 -11.91 3.83 -6.94
C LEU A 143 -11.69 5.13 -7.71
N GLU A 144 -11.14 5.02 -8.92
CA GLU A 144 -10.76 6.16 -9.75
C GLU A 144 -12.00 6.93 -10.21
N TRP A 145 -13.08 6.24 -10.56
CA TRP A 145 -14.38 6.87 -10.82
C TRP A 145 -14.92 7.61 -9.59
N SER A 146 -14.82 7.00 -8.41
CA SER A 146 -15.26 7.65 -7.17
C SER A 146 -14.49 8.94 -6.92
N ILE A 147 -13.16 8.92 -7.10
CA ILE A 147 -12.33 10.12 -6.98
C ILE A 147 -12.77 11.18 -7.98
N ALA A 148 -12.84 10.83 -9.27
CA ALA A 148 -13.15 11.76 -10.34
C ALA A 148 -14.54 12.39 -10.21
N MET A 149 -15.52 11.62 -9.72
CA MET A 149 -16.91 12.06 -9.63
C MET A 149 -17.21 12.82 -8.33
N ASN A 150 -16.55 12.51 -7.22
CA ASN A 150 -16.88 13.06 -5.91
C ASN A 150 -15.89 14.14 -5.42
N THR A 151 -14.76 14.35 -6.12
CA THR A 151 -13.79 15.38 -5.73
C THR A 151 -14.09 16.69 -6.48
N PRO A 152 -14.67 17.68 -5.82
CA PRO A 152 -15.01 18.94 -6.47
C PRO A 152 -13.76 19.75 -6.84
N GLY A 153 -13.85 20.48 -7.98
CA GLY A 153 -12.80 21.42 -8.39
C GLY A 153 -11.60 20.80 -9.10
N ARG A 154 -11.55 19.48 -9.24
CA ARG A 154 -10.48 18.84 -10.00
C ARG A 154 -10.88 18.65 -11.46
N ASP A 155 -10.14 19.29 -12.38
CA ASP A 155 -10.34 19.22 -13.82
C ASP A 155 -9.01 18.93 -14.53
N SER A 156 -8.79 17.65 -14.90
CA SER A 156 -7.66 17.18 -15.68
C SER A 156 -8.14 16.27 -16.81
N LYS A 157 -7.29 15.95 -17.80
CA LYS A 157 -7.63 14.98 -18.85
C LYS A 157 -8.03 13.64 -18.25
N TRP A 158 -7.28 13.19 -17.23
CA TRP A 158 -7.57 11.99 -16.48
C TRP A 158 -8.96 12.02 -15.83
N ALA A 159 -9.29 13.09 -15.08
CA ALA A 159 -10.58 13.23 -14.42
C ALA A 159 -11.73 13.23 -15.44
N ARG A 160 -11.58 13.96 -16.56
CA ARG A 160 -12.59 13.99 -17.61
C ARG A 160 -12.78 12.63 -18.29
N ALA A 161 -11.70 11.88 -18.55
CA ALA A 161 -11.78 10.54 -19.14
C ALA A 161 -12.54 9.56 -18.22
N LEU A 162 -12.26 9.61 -16.93
CA LEU A 162 -12.96 8.79 -15.94
C LEU A 162 -14.42 9.19 -15.77
N GLN A 163 -14.73 10.49 -15.68
CA GLN A 163 -16.10 10.98 -15.61
C GLN A 163 -16.92 10.56 -16.84
N ALA A 164 -16.31 10.59 -18.04
CA ALA A 164 -16.96 10.17 -19.27
C ALA A 164 -17.24 8.66 -19.34
N SER A 165 -16.45 7.83 -18.65
CA SER A 165 -16.57 6.36 -18.63
C SER A 165 -17.37 5.83 -17.45
N ALA A 166 -17.55 6.61 -16.38
CA ALA A 166 -18.24 6.19 -15.18
C ALA A 166 -19.74 5.97 -15.42
N PRO A 167 -20.31 4.82 -15.02
CA PRO A 167 -21.74 4.55 -15.18
C PRO A 167 -22.61 5.35 -14.20
N ASN A 168 -22.04 5.73 -13.05
CA ASN A 168 -22.64 6.53 -11.99
C ASN A 168 -21.56 7.18 -11.12
N ALA A 169 -21.93 7.87 -10.05
CA ALA A 169 -21.00 8.60 -9.19
C ALA A 169 -20.11 7.68 -8.31
N MET A 170 -20.37 6.37 -8.22
CA MET A 170 -19.64 5.44 -7.33
C MET A 170 -19.50 6.00 -5.90
N SER A 171 -20.63 6.50 -5.35
CA SER A 171 -20.66 7.18 -4.04
C SER A 171 -21.07 6.25 -2.89
N THR A 172 -21.55 5.05 -3.21
CA THR A 172 -22.02 4.07 -2.24
C THR A 172 -21.29 2.73 -2.39
N ILE A 173 -21.16 2.01 -1.28
CA ILE A 173 -20.56 0.67 -1.31
C ILE A 173 -21.39 -0.33 -2.13
N GLN A 174 -22.71 -0.16 -2.19
CA GLN A 174 -23.56 -1.04 -2.98
C GLN A 174 -23.27 -0.91 -4.48
N GLU A 175 -23.02 0.30 -4.99
CA GLU A 175 -22.61 0.50 -6.38
C GLU A 175 -21.30 -0.20 -6.72
N VAL A 176 -20.32 -0.19 -5.80
CA VAL A 176 -19.05 -0.91 -5.96
C VAL A 176 -19.29 -2.43 -5.98
N ILE A 177 -20.11 -2.95 -5.05
CA ILE A 177 -20.45 -4.38 -4.98
C ILE A 177 -21.19 -4.84 -6.26
N ASP A 178 -22.16 -4.05 -6.70
CA ASP A 178 -22.93 -4.35 -7.92
C ASP A 178 -22.03 -4.34 -9.16
N TYR A 179 -21.02 -3.45 -9.19
CA TYR A 179 -20.05 -3.43 -10.28
C TYR A 179 -19.15 -4.67 -10.30
N ILE A 180 -18.67 -5.11 -9.14
CA ILE A 180 -17.90 -6.37 -9.02
C ILE A 180 -18.76 -7.54 -9.53
N ALA A 181 -20.03 -7.60 -9.11
CA ALA A 181 -20.95 -8.68 -9.43
C ALA A 181 -21.31 -8.76 -10.95
N GLN A 182 -21.15 -7.67 -11.71
CA GLN A 182 -21.34 -7.68 -13.17
C GLN A 182 -20.30 -8.54 -13.89
N GLY A 183 -19.13 -8.78 -13.30
CA GLY A 183 -18.08 -9.63 -13.90
C GLY A 183 -17.56 -9.09 -15.22
N ARG A 184 -17.42 -7.77 -15.33
CA ARG A 184 -16.93 -7.12 -16.55
C ARG A 184 -15.55 -7.63 -16.96
N TYR A 185 -14.71 -7.94 -15.98
CA TYR A 185 -13.39 -8.51 -16.17
C TYR A 185 -13.32 -9.91 -15.59
N PRO A 186 -12.58 -10.84 -16.23
CA PRO A 186 -12.44 -12.20 -15.74
C PRO A 186 -11.82 -12.22 -14.33
N THR A 187 -12.32 -13.10 -13.43
CA THR A 187 -11.65 -13.34 -12.14
C THR A 187 -10.21 -13.80 -12.34
N LEU A 188 -9.32 -13.43 -11.44
CA LEU A 188 -7.90 -13.84 -11.48
C LEU A 188 -7.69 -15.32 -11.12
N GLY A 189 -8.61 -15.91 -10.36
CA GLY A 189 -8.56 -17.28 -9.89
C GLY A 189 -9.45 -17.53 -8.68
N ALA A 190 -9.29 -18.69 -8.06
CA ALA A 190 -9.96 -19.00 -6.80
C ALA A 190 -9.46 -18.11 -5.65
N PRO A 191 -10.31 -17.86 -4.63
CA PRO A 191 -9.86 -17.13 -3.44
C PRO A 191 -8.64 -17.81 -2.79
N GLY A 192 -7.64 -17.01 -2.45
CA GLY A 192 -6.37 -17.49 -1.89
C GLY A 192 -5.32 -17.94 -2.93
N GLU A 193 -5.64 -17.98 -4.22
CA GLU A 193 -4.71 -18.47 -5.26
C GLU A 193 -3.70 -17.39 -5.70
N ILE A 194 -4.18 -16.17 -5.95
CA ILE A 194 -3.38 -15.06 -6.49
C ILE A 194 -3.59 -13.82 -5.64
N MET A 195 -2.51 -13.12 -5.34
CA MET A 195 -2.57 -11.79 -4.73
C MET A 195 -2.62 -10.74 -5.84
N SER A 196 -3.68 -9.95 -5.85
CA SER A 196 -3.79 -8.73 -6.64
C SER A 196 -4.45 -7.66 -5.79
N TYR A 197 -3.77 -6.56 -5.60
CA TYR A 197 -4.22 -5.47 -4.75
C TYR A 197 -5.59 -4.92 -5.21
N SER A 198 -6.54 -4.80 -4.31
CA SER A 198 -7.89 -4.28 -4.58
C SER A 198 -8.30 -3.26 -3.53
N ASN A 199 -8.58 -2.05 -3.98
CA ASN A 199 -9.14 -1.01 -3.14
C ASN A 199 -10.62 -1.31 -2.79
N GLU A 200 -11.34 -1.97 -3.69
CA GLU A 200 -12.72 -2.41 -3.52
C GLU A 200 -12.86 -3.35 -2.32
N GLY A 201 -11.87 -4.26 -2.15
CA GLY A 201 -11.84 -5.15 -0.99
C GLY A 201 -11.85 -4.37 0.33
N TYR A 202 -11.01 -3.36 0.47
CA TYR A 202 -10.95 -2.52 1.68
C TYR A 202 -12.12 -1.55 1.80
N ALA A 203 -12.71 -1.12 0.68
CA ALA A 203 -13.98 -0.41 0.70
C ALA A 203 -15.06 -1.28 1.39
N ILE A 204 -15.24 -2.52 0.94
CA ILE A 204 -16.21 -3.48 1.53
C ILE A 204 -15.89 -3.71 3.02
N LEU A 205 -14.64 -3.98 3.37
CA LEU A 205 -14.21 -4.23 4.75
C LEU A 205 -14.54 -3.08 5.70
N SER A 206 -14.46 -1.82 5.23
CA SER A 206 -14.82 -0.66 6.05
C SER A 206 -16.27 -0.67 6.51
N TYR A 207 -17.18 -1.12 5.66
CA TYR A 207 -18.61 -1.24 6.01
C TYR A 207 -18.93 -2.54 6.78
N VAL A 208 -18.09 -3.57 6.66
CA VAL A 208 -18.17 -4.73 7.57
C VAL A 208 -17.84 -4.30 8.99
N VAL A 209 -16.85 -3.40 9.18
CA VAL A 209 -16.56 -2.83 10.51
C VAL A 209 -17.78 -2.09 11.06
N ASP A 210 -18.45 -1.25 10.26
CA ASP A 210 -19.66 -0.54 10.71
C ASP A 210 -20.73 -1.50 11.21
N GLN A 211 -21.02 -2.55 10.44
CA GLN A 211 -22.06 -3.53 10.80
C GLN A 211 -21.69 -4.31 12.07
N ALA A 212 -20.44 -4.73 12.19
CA ALA A 212 -19.98 -5.53 13.34
C ALA A 212 -19.78 -4.68 14.61
N ALA A 213 -19.31 -3.44 14.47
CA ALA A 213 -19.11 -2.52 15.59
C ALA A 213 -20.39 -1.81 16.03
N GLY A 214 -21.35 -1.61 15.12
CA GLY A 214 -22.56 -0.80 15.35
C GLY A 214 -22.30 0.72 15.33
N ILE A 215 -21.11 1.14 14.93
CA ILE A 215 -20.69 2.54 14.73
C ILE A 215 -19.85 2.64 13.47
N PRO A 216 -19.79 3.82 12.81
CA PRO A 216 -18.96 4.02 11.63
C PRO A 216 -17.45 3.79 11.90
N LEU A 217 -16.71 3.31 10.90
CA LEU A 217 -15.27 3.04 11.00
C LEU A 217 -14.49 4.27 11.47
N GLU A 218 -14.81 5.46 10.97
CA GLU A 218 -14.16 6.71 11.36
C GLU A 218 -14.31 6.98 12.87
N GLN A 219 -15.50 6.73 13.44
CA GLN A 219 -15.73 6.84 14.87
C GLN A 219 -14.99 5.71 15.63
N PHE A 220 -15.02 4.49 15.11
CA PHE A 220 -14.29 3.36 15.69
C PHE A 220 -12.79 3.66 15.80
N LEU A 221 -12.16 4.15 14.72
CA LEU A 221 -10.74 4.48 14.73
C LEU A 221 -10.44 5.63 15.70
N GLN A 222 -11.27 6.67 15.71
CA GLN A 222 -11.09 7.79 16.63
C GLN A 222 -11.11 7.36 18.10
N GLU A 223 -12.09 6.51 18.47
CA GLU A 223 -12.27 6.09 19.86
C GLU A 223 -11.32 4.98 20.29
N ARG A 224 -11.01 4.05 19.40
CA ARG A 224 -10.35 2.80 19.73
C ARG A 224 -8.87 2.72 19.28
N VAL A 225 -8.45 3.63 18.39
CA VAL A 225 -7.08 3.66 17.86
C VAL A 225 -6.43 5.02 18.12
N PHE A 226 -6.97 6.11 17.56
CA PHE A 226 -6.29 7.41 17.62
C PHE A 226 -6.21 7.96 19.04
N ARG A 227 -7.33 8.00 19.76
CA ARG A 227 -7.35 8.51 21.14
C ARG A 227 -6.47 7.69 22.10
N PRO A 228 -6.53 6.35 22.14
CA PRO A 228 -5.65 5.57 23.02
C PRO A 228 -4.16 5.74 22.71
N LEU A 229 -3.80 6.00 21.45
CA LEU A 229 -2.43 6.23 21.03
C LEU A 229 -1.97 7.69 21.18
N GLY A 230 -2.87 8.62 21.55
CA GLY A 230 -2.56 10.05 21.59
C GLY A 230 -2.25 10.62 20.20
N MET A 231 -2.91 10.10 19.16
CA MET A 231 -2.82 10.58 17.76
C MET A 231 -3.80 11.75 17.59
N GLU A 232 -3.47 12.89 18.20
CA GLU A 232 -4.40 14.02 18.31
C GLU A 232 -4.59 14.78 16.98
N ARG A 233 -3.70 14.56 16.02
CA ARG A 233 -3.73 15.20 14.70
C ARG A 233 -4.04 14.19 13.58
N SER A 234 -4.77 13.14 13.92
CA SER A 234 -5.19 12.09 12.98
C SER A 234 -6.70 11.98 12.90
N VAL A 235 -7.22 11.86 11.69
CA VAL A 235 -8.64 11.73 11.40
C VAL A 235 -8.87 10.89 10.14
N MET A 236 -9.97 10.13 10.09
CA MET A 236 -10.44 9.55 8.82
C MET A 236 -11.37 10.59 8.16
N ASP A 237 -10.86 11.28 7.18
CA ASP A 237 -11.49 12.42 6.51
C ASP A 237 -12.03 11.99 5.14
N ILE A 238 -13.32 11.75 5.05
CA ILE A 238 -13.99 11.21 3.85
C ILE A 238 -14.17 12.27 2.77
N ALA A 239 -14.44 13.53 3.18
CA ALA A 239 -14.79 14.63 2.29
C ALA A 239 -13.64 15.61 2.04
N GLY A 240 -12.54 15.50 2.78
CA GLY A 240 -11.39 16.40 2.67
C GLY A 240 -11.51 17.69 3.47
N GLU A 241 -12.44 17.78 4.44
CA GLU A 241 -12.70 18.99 5.22
C GLU A 241 -12.35 18.86 6.70
N GLU A 242 -12.45 17.66 7.28
CA GLU A 242 -12.24 17.46 8.72
C GLU A 242 -10.78 17.68 9.11
N ALA A 243 -9.84 17.26 8.24
CA ALA A 243 -8.42 17.47 8.44
C ALA A 243 -8.04 18.96 8.45
N LYS A 244 -8.69 19.77 7.61
CA LYS A 244 -8.46 21.21 7.56
C LYS A 244 -8.84 21.90 8.88
N VAL A 245 -9.96 21.47 9.49
CA VAL A 245 -10.40 21.97 10.79
C VAL A 245 -9.41 21.55 11.89
N LEU A 246 -9.04 20.26 11.90
CA LEU A 246 -8.11 19.70 12.88
C LEU A 246 -6.71 20.33 12.81
N ALA A 247 -6.28 20.69 11.60
CA ALA A 247 -4.94 21.18 11.33
C ALA A 247 -4.61 22.54 11.93
N GLU A 248 -5.62 23.40 12.14
CA GLU A 248 -5.42 24.80 12.58
C GLU A 248 -4.40 25.55 11.70
N GLY A 249 -4.38 25.26 10.38
CA GLY A 249 -3.47 25.85 9.40
C GLY A 249 -2.13 25.10 9.20
N ASN A 250 -1.84 24.05 9.97
CA ASN A 250 -0.66 23.20 9.76
C ASN A 250 -1.01 21.93 8.98
N ILE A 251 -1.40 22.11 7.72
CA ILE A 251 -1.75 21.07 6.76
C ILE A 251 -1.00 21.30 5.44
N SER A 252 -0.66 20.24 4.73
CA SER A 252 0.05 20.36 3.48
C SER A 252 -0.88 20.69 2.30
N ALA A 253 -0.46 21.58 1.40
CA ALA A 253 -0.94 21.64 0.04
C ALA A 253 -0.57 20.35 -0.70
N LEU A 254 -1.25 20.09 -1.80
CA LEU A 254 -1.11 18.88 -2.62
C LEU A 254 -0.41 19.24 -3.93
N PHE A 255 0.75 18.66 -4.17
CA PHE A 255 1.54 18.89 -5.38
C PHE A 255 1.43 17.70 -6.32
N ASP A 256 1.34 17.98 -7.61
CA ASP A 256 1.33 16.95 -8.63
C ASP A 256 1.87 17.49 -9.96
N LEU A 257 2.06 16.61 -10.95
CA LEU A 257 2.42 17.01 -12.29
C LEU A 257 1.15 17.15 -13.14
N ASP A 258 1.08 18.24 -13.91
CA ASP A 258 0.02 18.41 -14.89
C ASP A 258 0.22 17.54 -16.14
N ASP A 259 -0.70 17.63 -17.09
CA ASP A 259 -0.66 16.87 -18.35
C ASP A 259 0.58 17.21 -19.23
N GLU A 260 1.28 18.30 -18.96
CA GLU A 260 2.52 18.76 -19.59
C GLU A 260 3.79 18.44 -18.76
N GLY A 261 3.63 17.77 -17.59
CA GLY A 261 4.71 17.41 -16.68
C GLY A 261 5.23 18.59 -15.84
N GLN A 262 4.47 19.68 -15.72
CA GLN A 262 4.81 20.80 -14.88
C GLN A 262 4.26 20.63 -13.47
N LEU A 263 5.07 20.93 -12.46
CA LEU A 263 4.61 20.88 -11.07
C LEU A 263 3.57 21.97 -10.80
N TYR A 264 2.41 21.55 -10.33
CA TYR A 264 1.37 22.44 -9.85
C TYR A 264 0.95 22.05 -8.43
N TRP A 265 0.12 22.87 -7.78
CA TRP A 265 -0.42 22.57 -6.45
C TRP A 265 -1.86 23.02 -6.33
N ASP A 266 -2.59 22.36 -5.45
CA ASP A 266 -3.91 22.74 -5.00
C ASP A 266 -4.14 22.35 -3.52
N GLU A 267 -5.34 22.61 -3.01
CA GLU A 267 -5.78 22.22 -1.67
C GLU A 267 -7.05 21.34 -1.74
N VAL A 268 -7.25 20.67 -2.89
CA VAL A 268 -8.44 19.88 -3.17
C VAL A 268 -8.18 18.43 -2.79
N TRP A 269 -8.52 18.07 -1.57
CA TRP A 269 -8.40 16.71 -1.07
C TRP A 269 -9.39 15.76 -1.74
N SER A 270 -8.94 14.55 -2.06
CA SER A 270 -9.80 13.53 -2.67
C SER A 270 -10.93 13.12 -1.75
N ALA A 271 -12.18 13.23 -2.24
CA ALA A 271 -13.36 12.70 -1.58
C ALA A 271 -13.61 11.26 -2.04
N LEU A 272 -13.70 10.33 -1.10
CA LEU A 272 -13.70 8.89 -1.33
C LEU A 272 -14.82 8.20 -0.54
N PRO A 273 -16.12 8.53 -0.75
CA PRO A 273 -17.20 8.06 0.11
C PRO A 273 -17.22 6.54 0.34
N PRO A 274 -17.18 5.66 -0.70
CA PRO A 274 -17.19 4.23 -0.47
C PRO A 274 -15.83 3.64 -0.11
N PHE A 275 -14.70 4.36 -0.38
CA PHE A 275 -13.35 3.87 -0.22
C PHE A 275 -12.64 4.37 1.04
N ARG A 276 -13.39 4.88 2.03
CA ARG A 276 -12.82 5.49 3.25
C ARG A 276 -11.81 4.59 3.96
N GLY A 277 -12.08 3.28 4.08
CA GLY A 277 -11.16 2.32 4.70
C GLY A 277 -9.92 1.99 3.86
N SER A 278 -9.91 2.39 2.59
CA SER A 278 -8.77 2.19 1.69
C SER A 278 -7.73 3.31 1.78
N ALA A 279 -8.16 4.59 2.03
CA ALA A 279 -7.26 5.72 1.80
C ALA A 279 -7.58 7.04 2.52
N CYS A 280 -8.61 7.12 3.38
CA CYS A 280 -9.11 8.41 3.88
C CYS A 280 -8.45 8.92 5.18
N VAL A 281 -7.46 8.23 5.75
CA VAL A 281 -6.77 8.76 6.93
C VAL A 281 -5.86 9.92 6.55
N ARG A 282 -5.94 10.99 7.34
CA ARG A 282 -5.03 12.13 7.36
C ARG A 282 -4.31 12.14 8.69
N SER A 283 -3.01 12.36 8.69
CA SER A 283 -2.20 12.22 9.89
C SER A 283 -0.89 13.01 9.78
N THR A 284 -0.07 12.94 10.80
CA THR A 284 1.26 13.54 10.89
C THR A 284 2.34 12.46 10.94
N ALA A 285 3.59 12.83 10.68
CA ALA A 285 4.70 11.89 10.82
C ALA A 285 4.86 11.42 12.29
N HIS A 286 4.60 12.31 13.27
CA HIS A 286 4.63 11.96 14.68
C HIS A 286 3.56 10.91 15.03
N ASP A 287 2.30 11.14 14.63
CA ASP A 287 1.19 10.24 14.95
C ASP A 287 1.36 8.88 14.28
N MET A 288 1.79 8.86 13.01
CA MET A 288 2.04 7.62 12.28
C MET A 288 3.19 6.81 12.90
N ALA A 289 4.28 7.46 13.32
CA ALA A 289 5.37 6.77 14.00
C ALA A 289 4.93 6.20 15.37
N ARG A 290 4.03 6.88 16.10
CA ARG A 290 3.41 6.36 17.34
C ARG A 290 2.58 5.09 17.05
N TYR A 291 1.75 5.14 16.01
CA TYR A 291 0.94 3.99 15.58
C TYR A 291 1.84 2.78 15.28
N TYR A 292 2.84 2.96 14.45
CA TYR A 292 3.74 1.87 14.07
C TYR A 292 4.62 1.37 15.23
N GLN A 293 5.06 2.25 16.14
CA GLN A 293 5.77 1.83 17.35
C GLN A 293 4.87 0.96 18.23
N CYS A 294 3.61 1.33 18.41
CA CYS A 294 2.65 0.52 19.17
C CYS A 294 2.48 -0.88 18.55
N LEU A 295 2.35 -0.96 17.21
CA LEU A 295 2.30 -2.25 16.51
C LEU A 295 3.58 -3.07 16.69
N SER A 296 4.74 -2.41 16.59
CA SER A 296 6.06 -3.03 16.81
C SER A 296 6.16 -3.71 18.17
N ASN A 297 5.56 -3.10 19.18
CA ASN A 297 5.64 -3.52 20.58
C ASN A 297 4.37 -4.23 21.06
N GLY A 298 3.68 -4.97 20.17
CA GLY A 298 2.55 -5.83 20.53
C GLY A 298 1.36 -5.11 21.15
N GLY A 299 1.10 -3.85 20.78
CA GLY A 299 -0.01 -3.05 21.28
C GLY A 299 0.33 -2.15 22.47
N VAL A 300 1.60 -2.09 22.89
CA VAL A 300 2.06 -1.27 24.01
C VAL A 300 2.80 -0.04 23.48
N LEU A 301 2.44 1.15 23.98
CA LEU A 301 3.12 2.41 23.67
C LEU A 301 3.54 3.10 24.97
N ASP A 302 4.81 3.49 25.07
CA ASP A 302 5.38 4.15 26.25
C ASP A 302 5.09 3.40 27.57
N GLY A 303 5.11 2.04 27.52
CA GLY A 303 4.81 1.16 28.65
C GLY A 303 3.32 0.99 28.98
N VAL A 304 2.42 1.61 28.20
CA VAL A 304 0.97 1.55 28.40
C VAL A 304 0.33 0.64 27.33
N PRO A 305 -0.46 -0.39 27.71
CA PRO A 305 -1.27 -1.14 26.75
C PRO A 305 -2.33 -0.24 26.12
N CYS A 306 -2.21 0.02 24.83
CA CYS A 306 -3.10 0.91 24.07
C CYS A 306 -3.99 0.12 23.08
N LEU A 307 -3.50 -0.97 22.53
CA LEU A 307 -4.21 -1.81 21.58
C LEU A 307 -4.23 -3.27 22.05
N PRO A 308 -5.26 -4.06 21.75
CA PRO A 308 -5.32 -5.48 22.10
C PRO A 308 -4.16 -6.25 21.44
N ALA A 309 -3.37 -6.97 22.23
CA ALA A 309 -2.18 -7.67 21.75
C ALA A 309 -2.50 -8.73 20.68
N GLY A 310 -3.59 -9.50 20.86
CA GLY A 310 -4.01 -10.50 19.88
C GLY A 310 -4.42 -9.89 18.54
N ALA A 311 -5.04 -8.70 18.54
CA ALA A 311 -5.38 -7.99 17.31
C ALA A 311 -4.12 -7.50 16.58
N VAL A 312 -3.14 -6.97 17.31
CA VAL A 312 -1.85 -6.53 16.73
C VAL A 312 -1.08 -7.72 16.14
N GLU A 313 -1.02 -8.85 16.85
CA GLU A 313 -0.37 -10.08 16.37
C GLU A 313 -0.99 -10.57 15.05
N LYS A 314 -2.33 -10.49 14.94
CA LYS A 314 -3.05 -10.90 13.73
C LYS A 314 -2.68 -10.09 12.49
N LEU A 315 -2.31 -8.81 12.62
CA LEU A 315 -1.96 -7.99 11.46
C LEU A 315 -0.79 -8.56 10.67
N ALA A 316 0.25 -9.03 11.34
CA ALA A 316 1.44 -9.59 10.71
C ALA A 316 1.49 -11.13 10.76
N GLY A 317 0.46 -11.79 11.30
CA GLY A 317 0.40 -13.24 11.46
C GLY A 317 0.14 -13.99 10.15
N PRO A 318 -1.07 -13.89 9.56
CA PRO A 318 -1.36 -14.50 8.25
C PRO A 318 -0.49 -13.86 7.18
N ALA A 319 0.01 -14.67 6.24
CA ALA A 319 0.95 -14.16 5.25
C ALA A 319 0.76 -14.87 3.91
N PHE A 320 0.50 -14.10 2.86
CA PHE A 320 0.52 -14.58 1.47
C PHE A 320 1.89 -14.28 0.86
N PRO A 321 2.63 -15.29 0.35
CA PRO A 321 3.96 -15.08 -0.19
C PRO A 321 3.88 -14.27 -1.49
N THR A 322 4.51 -13.10 -1.49
CA THR A 322 4.62 -12.24 -2.68
C THR A 322 5.95 -12.44 -3.39
N GLN A 323 7.02 -12.71 -2.63
CA GLN A 323 8.37 -13.00 -3.12
C GLN A 323 9.11 -13.87 -2.10
N GLU A 324 10.37 -14.25 -2.38
CA GLU A 324 11.23 -14.88 -1.39
C GLU A 324 11.41 -13.93 -0.19
N LYS A 325 11.09 -14.43 1.01
CA LYS A 325 11.15 -13.67 2.27
C LYS A 325 10.29 -12.41 2.33
N ALA A 326 9.32 -12.27 1.40
CA ALA A 326 8.36 -11.17 1.40
C ALA A 326 6.93 -11.70 1.28
N PHE A 327 6.03 -11.06 2.03
CA PHE A 327 4.66 -11.48 2.20
C PHE A 327 3.73 -10.27 2.22
N TYR A 328 2.47 -10.47 1.87
CA TYR A 328 1.39 -9.55 2.22
C TYR A 328 0.55 -10.16 3.35
N CYS A 329 0.31 -9.38 4.38
CA CYS A 329 -0.45 -9.75 5.57
C CYS A 329 -1.80 -9.02 5.58
N LEU A 330 -2.38 -8.75 6.75
CA LEU A 330 -3.61 -7.95 6.86
C LEU A 330 -3.26 -6.46 6.78
N GLY A 331 -3.32 -5.90 5.57
CA GLY A 331 -3.02 -4.48 5.32
C GLY A 331 -1.57 -4.05 5.51
N LEU A 332 -0.63 -4.99 5.46
CA LEU A 332 0.80 -4.73 5.63
C LEU A 332 1.63 -5.63 4.71
N ASN A 333 2.69 -5.09 4.13
CA ASN A 333 3.79 -5.88 3.61
C ASN A 333 4.69 -6.32 4.76
N LYS A 334 5.21 -7.54 4.69
CA LYS A 334 6.13 -8.11 5.66
C LYS A 334 7.37 -8.65 4.94
N ARG A 335 8.55 -8.34 5.46
CA ARG A 335 9.83 -8.77 4.89
C ARG A 335 10.76 -9.28 5.95
N LEU A 336 11.49 -10.34 5.61
CA LEU A 336 12.51 -10.94 6.48
C LEU A 336 13.89 -10.62 5.90
N LEU A 337 14.67 -9.79 6.59
CA LEU A 337 15.98 -9.36 6.11
C LEU A 337 16.96 -9.20 7.28
N ASP A 338 18.12 -9.82 7.19
CA ASP A 338 19.24 -9.72 8.15
C ASP A 338 18.84 -9.92 9.62
N GLY A 339 17.90 -10.85 9.86
CA GLY A 339 17.41 -11.16 11.21
C GLY A 339 16.32 -10.22 11.72
N HIS A 340 15.94 -9.19 10.96
CA HIS A 340 14.84 -8.28 11.28
C HIS A 340 13.56 -8.64 10.51
N VAL A 341 12.43 -8.32 11.10
CA VAL A 341 11.10 -8.42 10.47
C VAL A 341 10.57 -7.01 10.25
N TYR A 342 10.55 -6.58 8.99
CA TYR A 342 10.03 -5.29 8.55
C TYR A 342 8.56 -5.44 8.18
N CYS A 343 7.69 -4.62 8.76
CA CYS A 343 6.29 -4.51 8.39
C CYS A 343 6.02 -3.08 7.95
N GLU A 344 5.44 -2.90 6.75
CA GLU A 344 5.31 -1.57 6.13
C GLU A 344 4.08 -1.49 5.24
N HIS A 345 3.64 -0.28 4.94
CA HIS A 345 2.69 -0.01 3.86
C HIS A 345 2.97 1.37 3.26
N SER A 346 2.89 1.45 1.94
CA SER A 346 2.96 2.72 1.19
C SER A 346 1.57 3.30 0.96
N GLY A 347 1.50 4.57 0.59
CA GLY A 347 0.27 5.24 0.21
C GLY A 347 0.49 6.20 -0.94
N GLY A 348 -0.42 6.21 -1.90
CA GLY A 348 -0.42 7.12 -3.04
C GLY A 348 -1.84 7.61 -3.35
N LEU A 349 -1.97 8.91 -3.52
CA LEU A 349 -3.13 9.64 -4.03
C LEU A 349 -2.63 10.94 -4.66
N HIS A 350 -3.52 11.69 -5.27
CA HIS A 350 -3.21 13.05 -5.71
C HIS A 350 -2.56 13.86 -4.58
N GLY A 351 -1.37 14.41 -4.86
CA GLY A 351 -0.59 15.19 -3.91
C GLY A 351 -0.11 14.42 -2.68
N VAL A 352 -0.11 13.10 -2.72
CA VAL A 352 0.27 12.26 -1.58
C VAL A 352 1.15 11.11 -2.03
N SER A 353 2.36 11.05 -1.48
CA SER A 353 3.17 9.82 -1.44
C SER A 353 3.64 9.62 -0.01
N SER A 354 3.30 8.50 0.56
CA SER A 354 3.57 8.19 1.96
C SER A 354 4.09 6.79 2.12
N GLU A 355 4.90 6.58 3.14
CA GLU A 355 5.34 5.25 3.53
C GLU A 355 5.61 5.20 5.03
N GLY A 356 5.30 4.07 5.65
CA GLY A 356 5.56 3.89 7.06
C GLY A 356 5.51 2.45 7.47
N GLY A 357 6.08 2.16 8.64
CA GLY A 357 6.14 0.81 9.12
C GLY A 357 6.89 0.67 10.43
N TYR A 358 7.25 -0.58 10.77
CA TYR A 358 7.87 -0.92 12.03
C TYR A 358 8.80 -2.12 11.93
N LEU A 359 9.70 -2.25 12.90
CA LEU A 359 10.48 -3.45 13.14
C LEU A 359 9.74 -4.31 14.18
N GLN A 360 9.24 -5.47 13.78
CA GLN A 360 8.40 -6.32 14.64
C GLN A 360 9.15 -6.82 15.87
N GLY A 361 8.65 -6.51 17.07
CA GLY A 361 9.22 -6.89 18.34
C GLY A 361 10.45 -6.08 18.79
N GLU A 362 10.77 -4.97 18.10
CA GLU A 362 11.97 -4.17 18.39
C GLU A 362 11.63 -2.76 18.92
N ASN A 363 10.34 -2.45 19.07
CA ASN A 363 9.84 -1.18 19.61
C ASN A 363 10.22 0.06 18.77
N TYR A 364 10.28 -0.08 17.44
CA TYR A 364 10.53 1.03 16.51
C TYR A 364 9.38 1.24 15.54
N GLY A 365 8.98 2.50 15.37
CA GLY A 365 8.01 2.94 14.37
C GLY A 365 8.57 4.06 13.51
N PHE A 366 8.20 4.06 12.22
CA PHE A 366 8.75 4.94 11.19
C PHE A 366 7.65 5.53 10.33
N ALA A 367 7.82 6.78 9.91
CA ALA A 367 6.93 7.41 8.94
C ALA A 367 7.70 8.36 8.02
N VAL A 368 7.33 8.36 6.75
CA VAL A 368 7.74 9.31 5.71
C VAL A 368 6.48 9.77 4.99
N LEU A 369 6.19 11.06 5.02
CA LEU A 369 5.01 11.67 4.41
C LEU A 369 5.47 12.77 3.45
N CYS A 370 5.05 12.68 2.18
CA CYS A 370 5.37 13.64 1.13
C CYS A 370 4.09 14.22 0.54
N ASN A 371 4.10 15.52 0.24
CA ASN A 371 2.96 16.23 -0.35
C ASN A 371 2.98 16.30 -1.88
N GLN A 372 3.74 15.43 -2.53
CA GLN A 372 3.69 15.24 -3.98
C GLN A 372 3.17 13.83 -4.30
N GLY A 373 2.24 13.74 -5.25
CA GLY A 373 1.75 12.48 -5.78
C GLY A 373 2.75 11.78 -6.69
N GLU A 374 2.57 10.46 -6.88
CA GLU A 374 3.30 9.63 -7.84
C GLU A 374 4.84 9.63 -7.70
N VAL A 375 5.35 9.91 -6.49
CA VAL A 375 6.79 9.80 -6.20
C VAL A 375 7.10 8.61 -5.30
N ASP A 376 8.18 7.89 -5.62
CA ASP A 376 8.64 6.78 -4.78
C ASP A 376 9.46 7.33 -3.59
N VAL A 377 8.95 7.17 -2.37
CA VAL A 377 9.62 7.57 -1.12
C VAL A 377 10.17 6.36 -0.34
N THR A 378 10.17 5.18 -0.95
CA THR A 378 10.61 3.93 -0.33
C THR A 378 12.05 3.99 0.17
N ASP A 379 12.95 4.59 -0.57
CA ASP A 379 14.36 4.72 -0.17
C ASP A 379 14.55 5.66 1.03
N LEU A 380 13.68 6.67 1.21
CA LEU A 380 13.69 7.50 2.41
C LEU A 380 13.28 6.67 3.64
N LEU A 381 12.20 5.86 3.56
CA LEU A 381 11.83 4.96 4.64
C LEU A 381 12.95 3.96 4.95
N TRP A 382 13.57 3.38 3.91
CA TRP A 382 14.64 2.41 4.12
C TRP A 382 15.90 3.03 4.71
N ALA A 383 16.20 4.30 4.42
CA ALA A 383 17.27 5.02 5.12
C ALA A 383 17.00 5.12 6.62
N LEU A 384 15.73 5.32 7.04
CA LEU A 384 15.34 5.32 8.46
C LEU A 384 15.58 3.93 9.09
N TYR A 385 15.15 2.85 8.44
CA TYR A 385 15.40 1.48 8.89
C TYR A 385 16.91 1.18 8.96
N ASN A 386 17.66 1.55 7.93
CA ASN A 386 19.11 1.32 7.85
C ASN A 386 19.85 2.04 8.97
N ALA A 387 19.47 3.29 9.29
CA ALA A 387 20.04 4.04 10.38
C ALA A 387 19.90 3.32 11.72
N VAL A 388 18.72 2.76 12.00
CA VAL A 388 18.43 2.05 13.26
C VAL A 388 19.09 0.68 13.30
N THR A 389 19.16 -0.03 12.16
CA THR A 389 19.74 -1.40 12.10
C THR A 389 21.24 -1.41 11.81
N GLY A 390 21.89 -0.22 11.73
CA GLY A 390 23.34 -0.11 11.51
C GLY A 390 23.80 -0.48 10.10
N ARG A 391 22.93 -0.43 9.11
CA ARG A 391 23.23 -0.65 7.69
C ARG A 391 23.65 0.65 7.01
N PRO A 392 24.38 0.60 5.87
CA PRO A 392 24.59 1.80 5.05
C PRO A 392 23.26 2.43 4.67
N LEU A 393 23.13 3.76 4.79
CA LEU A 393 21.86 4.48 4.54
C LEU A 393 21.31 4.23 3.14
N GLU A 394 22.18 4.10 2.16
CA GLU A 394 21.89 3.84 0.75
C GLU A 394 21.64 2.37 0.42
N ALA A 395 21.73 1.45 1.40
CA ALA A 395 21.58 0.03 1.14
C ALA A 395 20.20 -0.27 0.55
N ASP A 396 20.22 -0.80 -0.69
CA ASP A 396 19.01 -1.19 -1.40
C ASP A 396 18.45 -2.50 -0.81
N HIS A 397 17.13 -2.53 -0.68
CA HIS A 397 16.38 -3.69 -0.22
C HIS A 397 15.58 -4.35 -1.34
N ARG A 398 15.81 -3.94 -2.56
CA ARG A 398 15.29 -4.59 -3.77
C ARG A 398 16.15 -5.83 -4.05
N TRP A 399 15.64 -6.97 -3.68
CA TRP A 399 16.35 -8.27 -3.69
C TRP A 399 16.18 -9.07 -4.98
N LEU A 400 15.54 -8.56 -5.99
CA LEU A 400 15.55 -9.16 -7.32
C LEU A 400 16.83 -8.74 -8.03
N HIS A 401 17.72 -9.69 -8.23
CA HIS A 401 18.93 -9.48 -9.01
C HIS A 401 18.86 -10.30 -10.29
N PRO A 402 19.29 -9.75 -11.45
CA PRO A 402 19.41 -10.50 -12.67
C PRO A 402 20.31 -11.72 -12.49
N THR A 403 19.90 -12.87 -13.02
CA THR A 403 20.68 -14.10 -12.95
C THR A 403 21.89 -14.11 -13.88
N GLY A 404 21.98 -13.15 -14.81
CA GLY A 404 22.96 -13.12 -15.92
C GLY A 404 22.62 -14.09 -17.05
N GLY A 405 21.52 -14.88 -16.92
CA GLY A 405 21.02 -15.78 -17.94
C GLY A 405 19.79 -15.23 -18.66
N THR A 406 19.24 -16.03 -19.56
CA THR A 406 18.00 -15.75 -20.28
C THR A 406 16.90 -16.72 -19.88
N PHE A 407 15.65 -16.26 -19.89
CA PHE A 407 14.49 -17.15 -19.69
C PHE A 407 14.38 -18.14 -20.87
N SER A 408 14.19 -19.41 -20.58
CA SER A 408 14.32 -20.47 -21.59
C SER A 408 13.24 -20.49 -22.66
N GLN A 409 12.06 -19.91 -22.38
CA GLN A 409 10.88 -19.93 -23.26
C GLN A 409 10.22 -18.54 -23.31
N PRO A 410 10.94 -17.52 -23.80
CA PRO A 410 10.44 -16.14 -23.77
C PRO A 410 9.16 -15.92 -24.59
N GLU A 411 8.91 -16.75 -25.59
CA GLU A 411 7.70 -16.72 -26.42
C GLU A 411 6.42 -16.99 -25.63
N LEU A 412 6.49 -17.74 -24.52
CA LEU A 412 5.33 -17.97 -23.64
C LEU A 412 4.82 -16.68 -22.98
N LEU A 413 5.70 -15.67 -22.86
CA LEU A 413 5.44 -14.43 -22.14
C LEU A 413 5.00 -13.30 -23.08
N THR A 414 5.20 -13.42 -24.40
CA THR A 414 4.84 -12.39 -25.36
C THR A 414 3.34 -12.25 -25.50
N GLY A 415 2.85 -11.04 -25.73
CA GLY A 415 1.42 -10.74 -25.89
C GLY A 415 1.02 -9.37 -25.39
N HIS A 416 -0.28 -9.10 -25.38
CA HIS A 416 -0.87 -7.86 -24.91
C HIS A 416 -1.53 -8.09 -23.56
N TYR A 417 -1.22 -7.25 -22.59
CA TYR A 417 -1.72 -7.32 -21.22
C TYR A 417 -2.32 -5.99 -20.83
N VAL A 418 -3.44 -6.01 -20.10
CA VAL A 418 -4.15 -4.81 -19.68
C VAL A 418 -4.48 -4.82 -18.19
N CYS A 419 -4.32 -3.66 -17.56
CA CYS A 419 -4.82 -3.36 -16.22
C CYS A 419 -5.94 -2.34 -16.33
N HIS A 420 -7.07 -2.61 -15.68
CA HIS A 420 -8.25 -1.75 -15.74
C HIS A 420 -8.45 -0.91 -14.47
N GLU A 421 -7.43 -0.70 -13.65
CA GLU A 421 -7.52 0.22 -12.51
C GLU A 421 -7.49 1.67 -13.03
N GLY A 422 -8.66 2.28 -13.13
CA GLY A 422 -8.82 3.62 -13.67
C GLY A 422 -8.77 3.70 -15.20
N VAL A 423 -7.90 4.55 -15.75
CA VAL A 423 -7.62 4.56 -17.18
C VAL A 423 -6.82 3.31 -17.54
N PRO A 424 -7.27 2.51 -18.53
CA PRO A 424 -6.58 1.26 -18.84
C PRO A 424 -5.12 1.48 -19.22
N VAL A 425 -4.22 0.68 -18.62
CA VAL A 425 -2.79 0.66 -18.92
C VAL A 425 -2.48 -0.60 -19.72
N HIS A 426 -1.89 -0.42 -20.90
CA HIS A 426 -1.56 -1.51 -21.82
C HIS A 426 -0.06 -1.82 -21.81
N TRP A 427 0.24 -3.11 -21.75
CA TRP A 427 1.59 -3.66 -21.87
C TRP A 427 1.68 -4.56 -23.08
N THR A 428 2.57 -4.25 -24.02
CA THR A 428 2.94 -5.14 -25.12
C THR A 428 4.29 -5.76 -24.82
N ILE A 429 4.30 -7.06 -24.56
CA ILE A 429 5.53 -7.83 -24.34
C ILE A 429 5.97 -8.43 -25.67
N SER A 430 7.20 -8.15 -26.06
CA SER A 430 7.82 -8.68 -27.29
C SER A 430 9.15 -9.35 -26.97
N CYS A 431 9.56 -10.26 -27.88
CA CYS A 431 10.83 -10.97 -27.81
C CYS A 431 11.59 -10.77 -29.12
N GLN A 432 12.83 -10.31 -29.03
CA GLN A 432 13.74 -10.22 -30.15
C GLN A 432 15.09 -10.86 -29.76
N ASP A 433 15.54 -11.84 -30.53
CA ASP A 433 16.79 -12.58 -30.30
C ASP A 433 16.93 -13.13 -28.87
N GLY A 434 15.79 -13.57 -28.30
CA GLY A 434 15.70 -14.11 -26.93
C GLY A 434 15.64 -13.03 -25.83
N ALA A 435 15.73 -11.77 -26.16
CA ALA A 435 15.60 -10.64 -25.23
C ALA A 435 14.14 -10.17 -25.15
N LEU A 436 13.62 -10.07 -23.94
CA LEU A 436 12.27 -9.58 -23.68
C LEU A 436 12.27 -8.06 -23.45
N SER A 437 11.27 -7.42 -24.01
CA SER A 437 10.96 -6.01 -23.77
C SER A 437 9.48 -5.79 -23.55
N VAL A 438 9.15 -4.73 -22.82
CA VAL A 438 7.79 -4.23 -22.67
C VAL A 438 7.68 -2.84 -23.27
N ASP A 439 6.60 -2.61 -23.99
CA ASP A 439 6.15 -1.30 -24.43
C ASP A 439 4.89 -0.95 -23.61
N GLN A 440 4.96 0.11 -22.83
CA GLN A 440 3.83 0.67 -22.11
C GLN A 440 3.50 2.03 -22.72
N ASP A 441 2.46 2.08 -23.56
CA ASP A 441 1.96 3.32 -24.17
C ASP A 441 3.06 4.15 -24.86
N GLY A 442 4.03 3.46 -25.50
CA GLY A 442 5.18 4.06 -26.21
C GLY A 442 6.46 4.14 -25.38
N ALA A 443 6.42 3.96 -24.06
CA ALA A 443 7.60 3.88 -23.21
C ALA A 443 8.17 2.45 -23.21
N LYS A 444 9.37 2.28 -23.77
CA LYS A 444 10.02 0.97 -23.88
C LYS A 444 10.94 0.69 -22.71
N ARG A 445 10.88 -0.56 -22.20
CA ARG A 445 11.75 -1.05 -21.13
C ARG A 445 12.26 -2.45 -21.47
N ARG A 446 13.46 -2.78 -21.03
CA ARG A 446 14.00 -4.14 -21.14
C ARG A 446 13.60 -4.95 -19.91
N LEU A 447 13.36 -6.25 -20.11
CA LEU A 447 13.07 -7.19 -19.01
C LEU A 447 14.30 -8.07 -18.77
N LEU A 448 14.91 -7.96 -17.59
CA LEU A 448 16.02 -8.82 -17.17
C LEU A 448 15.50 -9.93 -16.27
N TRP A 449 15.82 -11.17 -16.63
CA TRP A 449 15.40 -12.34 -15.87
C TRP A 449 16.10 -12.46 -14.51
N CYS A 450 15.28 -12.65 -13.45
CA CYS A 450 15.73 -12.72 -12.05
C CYS A 450 15.47 -14.10 -11.41
N GLY A 451 15.12 -15.12 -12.23
CA GLY A 451 14.78 -16.45 -11.76
C GLY A 451 13.27 -16.73 -11.74
N GLY A 452 12.89 -17.99 -11.92
CA GLY A 452 11.49 -18.37 -12.07
C GLY A 452 10.79 -17.55 -13.16
N THR A 453 9.68 -16.90 -12.81
CA THR A 453 8.94 -16.00 -13.73
C THR A 453 9.11 -14.52 -13.37
N TRP A 454 10.15 -14.17 -12.58
CA TRP A 454 10.44 -12.82 -12.15
C TRP A 454 11.40 -12.08 -13.08
N PHE A 455 11.14 -10.79 -13.29
CA PHE A 455 11.94 -9.90 -14.11
C PHE A 455 12.06 -8.52 -13.48
N GLN A 456 13.23 -7.89 -13.64
CA GLN A 456 13.43 -6.45 -13.45
C GLN A 456 13.13 -5.72 -14.76
N GLN A 457 12.58 -4.52 -14.65
CA GLN A 457 12.37 -3.59 -15.75
C GLN A 457 13.47 -2.55 -15.74
N LEU A 458 14.13 -2.37 -16.87
CA LEU A 458 15.12 -1.31 -17.06
C LEU A 458 14.61 -0.32 -18.10
N ASP A 459 14.79 0.96 -17.83
CA ASP A 459 14.58 2.02 -18.81
C ASP A 459 15.66 2.03 -19.91
N GLU A 460 15.64 3.05 -20.78
CA GLU A 460 16.60 3.21 -21.87
C GLU A 460 18.01 3.54 -21.35
N GLU A 461 18.13 4.20 -20.21
CA GLU A 461 19.38 4.51 -19.51
C GLU A 461 19.95 3.31 -18.73
N GLY A 462 19.19 2.22 -18.62
CA GLY A 462 19.57 1.01 -17.90
C GLY A 462 19.32 1.07 -16.39
N GLN A 463 18.53 2.05 -15.92
CA GLN A 463 18.13 2.14 -14.53
C GLN A 463 16.98 1.16 -14.23
N VAL A 464 16.96 0.62 -13.02
CA VAL A 464 15.87 -0.23 -12.57
C VAL A 464 14.65 0.64 -12.24
N VAL A 465 13.60 0.52 -13.06
CA VAL A 465 12.37 1.30 -12.91
C VAL A 465 11.18 0.46 -12.44
N GLY A 466 11.37 -0.84 -12.26
CA GLY A 466 10.30 -1.70 -11.77
C GLY A 466 10.64 -3.18 -11.79
N ARG A 467 9.63 -3.95 -11.45
CA ARG A 467 9.68 -5.42 -11.47
C ARG A 467 8.35 -5.97 -11.92
N CYS A 468 8.37 -7.18 -12.48
CA CYS A 468 7.16 -7.91 -12.81
C CYS A 468 7.35 -9.42 -12.64
N ARG A 469 6.23 -10.13 -12.52
CA ARG A 469 6.17 -11.59 -12.45
C ARG A 469 5.10 -12.09 -13.41
N PHE A 470 5.45 -13.04 -14.28
CA PHE A 470 4.46 -13.67 -15.13
C PHE A 470 3.78 -14.85 -14.43
N HIS A 471 2.48 -14.96 -14.64
CA HIS A 471 1.65 -16.09 -14.22
C HIS A 471 1.37 -16.98 -15.42
N ILE A 472 1.89 -18.20 -15.38
CA ILE A 472 1.78 -19.16 -16.47
C ILE A 472 0.75 -20.23 -16.12
N ARG A 473 -0.15 -20.53 -17.05
CA ARG A 473 -1.13 -21.61 -16.97
C ARG A 473 -1.30 -22.22 -18.37
N ASN A 474 -1.38 -23.54 -18.47
CA ASN A 474 -1.50 -24.26 -19.74
C ASN A 474 -0.41 -23.91 -20.78
N GLY A 475 0.83 -23.69 -20.34
CA GLY A 475 1.96 -23.38 -21.22
C GLY A 475 1.95 -21.98 -21.83
N GLN A 476 1.17 -21.04 -21.28
CA GLN A 476 1.10 -19.66 -21.73
C GLN A 476 0.95 -18.71 -20.53
N ALA A 477 1.55 -17.52 -20.58
CA ALA A 477 1.31 -16.50 -19.59
C ALA A 477 -0.09 -15.92 -19.79
N TRP A 478 -0.93 -16.06 -18.76
CA TRP A 478 -2.27 -15.49 -18.75
C TRP A 478 -2.33 -14.11 -18.08
N GLY A 479 -1.31 -13.76 -17.31
CA GLY A 479 -1.23 -12.48 -16.63
C GLY A 479 0.21 -12.13 -16.28
N VAL A 480 0.45 -10.87 -16.07
CA VAL A 480 1.69 -10.34 -15.52
C VAL A 480 1.39 -9.47 -14.32
N GLN A 481 2.00 -9.79 -13.20
CA GLN A 481 1.92 -8.97 -11.99
C GLN A 481 2.97 -7.87 -12.06
N VAL A 482 2.49 -6.63 -12.07
CA VAL A 482 3.31 -5.41 -12.04
C VAL A 482 3.13 -4.80 -10.66
N TYR A 483 4.22 -4.74 -9.86
CA TYR A 483 4.15 -4.44 -8.45
C TYR A 483 3.13 -5.33 -7.72
N THR A 484 1.93 -4.80 -7.45
CA THR A 484 0.87 -5.48 -6.71
C THR A 484 -0.41 -5.74 -7.51
N ARG A 485 -0.47 -5.35 -8.81
CA ARG A 485 -1.62 -5.56 -9.71
C ARG A 485 -1.32 -6.63 -10.74
N VAL A 486 -2.32 -7.43 -11.08
CA VAL A 486 -2.23 -8.40 -12.17
C VAL A 486 -2.86 -7.81 -13.42
N TYR A 487 -2.04 -7.59 -14.44
CA TYR A 487 -2.47 -7.24 -15.79
C TYR A 487 -2.87 -8.53 -16.51
N GLN A 488 -4.08 -8.61 -17.01
CA GLN A 488 -4.58 -9.81 -17.67
C GLN A 488 -4.23 -9.78 -19.16
N ARG A 489 -3.88 -10.93 -19.71
CA ARG A 489 -3.61 -11.06 -21.15
C ARG A 489 -4.92 -10.99 -21.92
N GLU A 490 -5.02 -10.10 -22.91
CA GLU A 490 -6.25 -9.84 -23.67
C GLU A 490 -6.71 -11.02 -24.53
N ASP A 491 -5.78 -11.78 -25.11
CA ASP A 491 -6.04 -12.92 -25.98
C ASP A 491 -5.99 -14.28 -25.26
N TYR A 492 -6.02 -14.30 -23.90
CA TYR A 492 -6.03 -15.54 -23.15
C TYR A 492 -7.44 -16.14 -23.08
N GLU A 493 -7.67 -17.19 -23.86
CA GLU A 493 -8.90 -17.97 -23.76
C GLU A 493 -8.84 -18.85 -22.50
N LYS A 494 -9.70 -18.55 -21.53
CA LYS A 494 -9.99 -19.50 -20.44
C LYS A 494 -10.73 -20.68 -21.09
N GLU A 495 -10.08 -21.84 -21.18
CA GLU A 495 -10.83 -23.07 -21.41
C GLU A 495 -11.95 -23.12 -20.36
N THR A 496 -13.18 -23.06 -20.85
CA THR A 496 -14.38 -23.26 -20.04
C THR A 496 -14.22 -24.61 -19.37
N GLN A 497 -13.95 -24.65 -18.08
CA GLN A 497 -14.06 -25.89 -17.32
C GLN A 497 -15.53 -26.31 -17.40
N LEU A 498 -15.78 -27.32 -18.26
CA LEU A 498 -17.03 -28.07 -18.36
C LEU A 498 -17.26 -28.88 -17.07
#